data_3b0a54489b64095ad8c5f3bb78238f11
#
_entry.id   3b0a54489b64095ad8c5f3bb78238f11
#
_cell.length_a   1.000
_cell.length_b   1.000
_cell.length_c   1.000
_cell.angle_alpha   90.00
_cell.angle_beta   90.00
_cell.angle_gamma   90.00
#
_symmetry.space_group_name_H-M   'P 1'
#
loop_
_entity.id
_entity.type
_entity.pdbx_description
1 polymer ?
#
loop_
_entity_poly.entity_id
_entity_poly.type
_entity_poly.pdbx_seq_one_letter_code
_entity_poly.pdbx_strand_id
1 'polypeptide(L)'
;MNEDYWRRISRNKVKAIVLAVAIMLVVAIALLSGTVSFCSCSANEDNATEIVNQPTISRIQERGTLLAGTTGDYRPLSFREDDGTYWGFGIEVAGEIAKRLGVGLQFVPTSWPTLSADVQAEPQTFDLAIGGITITDARRETMLMSDGYLANGKTILCRAEDADHYKSLADIDKPEVRVMVNPGGLNEKFANANLTHAAIIVHQKNEEIPTLIAEGKADVMITEITEAPYYVQTDPRLAAPLINEPFTHGEIGVLMRKGQEDLLQLVTNVIRQMKSDGSLRLLHEKYGLVYAY
;
A
#
# COMPACT_ATOMS: atom_id res chain seq x y z
N MET A 1 -26.67 18.12 56.71
CA MET A 1 -26.42 18.66 55.39
C MET A 1 -25.68 19.97 55.62
N ASN A 2 -24.40 20.05 55.22
CA ASN A 2 -23.31 20.82 55.82
C ASN A 2 -23.35 22.30 55.34
N GLU A 3 -23.38 23.26 56.26
CA GLU A 3 -23.34 24.72 55.97
C GLU A 3 -22.09 25.12 55.12
N ASP A 4 -21.00 24.39 55.26
CA ASP A 4 -19.78 24.62 54.48
C ASP A 4 -19.95 24.38 52.96
N TYR A 5 -20.86 23.50 52.56
CA TYR A 5 -21.14 23.21 51.16
C TYR A 5 -21.79 24.43 50.47
N TRP A 6 -22.74 25.07 51.12
CA TRP A 6 -23.42 26.27 50.59
C TRP A 6 -22.53 27.51 50.57
N ARG A 7 -21.64 27.65 51.53
CA ARG A 7 -20.63 28.74 51.56
C ARG A 7 -19.64 28.58 50.42
N ARG A 8 -19.24 27.35 50.02
CA ARG A 8 -18.33 27.08 48.91
C ARG A 8 -18.96 27.39 47.56
N ILE A 9 -20.24 27.04 47.34
CA ILE A 9 -20.99 27.35 46.12
C ILE A 9 -21.19 28.87 45.96
N SER A 10 -21.50 29.57 47.03
CA SER A 10 -21.65 31.02 47.03
C SER A 10 -20.35 31.73 46.63
N ARG A 11 -19.22 31.33 47.22
CA ARG A 11 -17.92 31.89 46.87
C ARG A 11 -17.51 31.68 45.43
N ASN A 12 -17.82 30.52 44.85
CA ASN A 12 -17.50 30.23 43.45
C ASN A 12 -18.40 31.02 42.49
N LYS A 13 -19.66 31.21 42.80
CA LYS A 13 -20.58 32.08 42.02
C LYS A 13 -20.14 33.55 42.05
N VAL A 14 -19.72 34.04 43.21
CA VAL A 14 -19.21 35.43 43.34
C VAL A 14 -17.92 35.61 42.55
N LYS A 15 -17.00 34.68 42.59
CA LYS A 15 -15.76 34.73 41.80
C LYS A 15 -16.06 34.70 40.28
N ALA A 16 -17.01 33.88 39.82
CA ALA A 16 -17.41 33.83 38.42
C ALA A 16 -18.04 35.14 37.95
N ILE A 17 -18.88 35.78 38.77
CA ILE A 17 -19.51 37.07 38.45
C ILE A 17 -18.44 38.17 38.39
N VAL A 18 -17.51 38.24 39.35
CA VAL A 18 -16.40 39.20 39.35
C VAL A 18 -15.50 39.06 38.13
N LEU A 19 -15.22 37.83 37.72
CA LEU A 19 -14.42 37.56 36.51
C LEU A 19 -15.15 37.98 35.24
N ALA A 20 -16.46 37.74 35.15
CA ALA A 20 -17.26 38.11 34.00
C ALA A 20 -17.37 39.66 33.87
N VAL A 21 -17.52 40.36 34.98
CA VAL A 21 -17.56 41.85 35.00
C VAL A 21 -16.20 42.44 34.63
N ALA A 22 -15.11 41.85 35.10
CA ALA A 22 -13.74 42.27 34.73
C ALA A 22 -13.47 42.10 33.22
N ILE A 23 -13.91 40.99 32.62
CA ILE A 23 -13.77 40.74 31.17
C ILE A 23 -14.61 41.75 30.36
N MET A 24 -15.84 42.03 30.79
CA MET A 24 -16.69 43.04 30.12
C MET A 24 -16.11 44.46 30.20
N LEU A 25 -15.46 44.83 31.32
CA LEU A 25 -14.80 46.13 31.47
C LEU A 25 -13.59 46.27 30.54
N VAL A 26 -12.80 45.20 30.36
CA VAL A 26 -11.63 45.17 29.45
C VAL A 26 -12.08 45.33 28.00
N VAL A 27 -13.16 44.64 27.61
CA VAL A 27 -13.74 44.74 26.27
C VAL A 27 -14.32 46.15 26.00
N ALA A 28 -14.97 46.78 27.00
CA ALA A 28 -15.50 48.10 26.86
C ALA A 28 -14.41 49.20 26.74
N ILE A 29 -13.27 49.04 27.44
CA ILE A 29 -12.12 49.95 27.33
C ILE A 29 -11.44 49.81 25.97
N ALA A 30 -11.35 48.58 25.41
CA ALA A 30 -10.81 48.34 24.08
C ALA A 30 -11.66 48.95 22.94
N LEU A 31 -12.98 49.01 23.13
CA LEU A 31 -13.92 49.65 22.16
C LEU A 31 -13.87 51.17 22.18
N LEU A 32 -13.51 51.79 23.32
CA LEU A 32 -13.41 53.23 23.47
C LEU A 32 -12.05 53.81 22.99
N SER A 33 -11.01 53.01 22.88
CA SER A 33 -9.69 53.47 22.46
C SER A 33 -9.43 53.48 20.96
N GLY A 34 -10.41 53.06 20.13
CA GLY A 34 -10.32 53.13 18.65
C GLY A 34 -9.18 52.33 18.02
N THR A 35 -8.54 51.45 18.79
CA THR A 35 -7.41 50.60 18.33
C THR A 35 -7.77 49.12 18.22
N VAL A 36 -9.02 48.80 17.79
CA VAL A 36 -9.31 47.46 17.32
C VAL A 36 -8.80 47.39 15.88
N SER A 37 -7.54 47.06 15.73
CA SER A 37 -7.03 46.54 14.47
C SER A 37 -7.81 45.25 14.23
N PHE A 38 -8.80 45.27 13.35
CA PHE A 38 -9.33 44.05 12.78
C PHE A 38 -8.16 43.42 12.01
N CYS A 39 -7.46 42.50 12.65
CA CYS A 39 -6.67 41.50 11.95
C CYS A 39 -7.72 40.73 11.16
N SER A 40 -7.92 41.12 9.90
CA SER A 40 -8.63 40.34 8.93
C SER A 40 -7.82 39.05 8.84
N CYS A 41 -8.28 37.99 9.50
CA CYS A 41 -7.91 36.64 9.11
C CYS A 41 -8.52 36.45 7.71
N SER A 42 -7.82 36.97 6.68
CA SER A 42 -7.91 36.33 5.38
C SER A 42 -7.53 34.89 5.65
N ALA A 43 -8.50 34.01 5.59
CA ALA A 43 -8.24 32.58 5.51
C ALA A 43 -7.21 32.42 4.41
N ASN A 44 -6.04 31.86 4.75
CA ASN A 44 -4.90 31.73 3.85
C ASN A 44 -5.29 30.84 2.65
N GLU A 45 -5.91 31.42 1.64
CA GLU A 45 -5.98 30.82 0.30
C GLU A 45 -4.55 30.67 -0.24
N ASP A 46 -3.61 31.56 0.14
CA ASP A 46 -2.19 31.49 -0.21
C ASP A 46 -1.49 30.25 0.37
N ASN A 47 -1.82 29.82 1.61
CA ASN A 47 -1.24 28.62 2.21
C ASN A 47 -1.70 27.32 1.52
N ALA A 48 -2.93 27.25 1.06
CA ALA A 48 -3.42 26.09 0.33
C ALA A 48 -2.74 25.96 -1.06
N THR A 49 -2.52 27.09 -1.72
CA THR A 49 -1.85 27.13 -3.03
C THR A 49 -0.33 26.89 -2.90
N GLU A 50 0.28 27.34 -1.80
CA GLU A 50 1.71 27.12 -1.53
C GLU A 50 1.99 25.66 -1.19
N ILE A 51 1.11 24.97 -0.46
CA ILE A 51 1.20 23.52 -0.18
C ILE A 51 1.09 22.68 -1.45
N VAL A 52 0.24 23.07 -2.40
CA VAL A 52 0.07 22.34 -3.67
C VAL A 52 1.31 22.45 -4.57
N ASN A 53 2.11 23.51 -4.44
CA ASN A 53 3.33 23.74 -5.24
C ASN A 53 4.61 23.25 -4.56
N GLN A 54 4.56 22.76 -3.31
CA GLN A 54 5.75 22.20 -2.65
C GLN A 54 6.15 20.86 -3.26
N PRO A 55 7.47 20.58 -3.39
CA PRO A 55 7.97 19.26 -3.76
C PRO A 55 7.41 18.16 -2.83
N THR A 56 7.10 17.00 -3.37
CA THR A 56 6.53 15.88 -2.60
C THR A 56 7.41 15.47 -1.43
N ILE A 57 8.72 15.43 -1.65
CA ILE A 57 9.70 15.11 -0.58
C ILE A 57 9.59 16.08 0.58
N SER A 58 9.51 17.41 0.32
CA SER A 58 9.39 18.42 1.38
C SER A 58 8.13 18.21 2.22
N ARG A 59 6.98 17.95 1.58
CA ARG A 59 5.72 17.65 2.29
C ARG A 59 5.81 16.41 3.17
N ILE A 60 6.47 15.34 2.69
CA ILE A 60 6.68 14.12 3.45
C ILE A 60 7.58 14.39 4.67
N GLN A 61 8.67 15.16 4.48
CA GLN A 61 9.61 15.50 5.54
C GLN A 61 8.97 16.40 6.60
N GLU A 62 8.19 17.40 6.22
CA GLU A 62 7.45 18.26 7.14
C GLU A 62 6.42 17.48 7.96
N ARG A 63 5.73 16.51 7.33
CA ARG A 63 4.81 15.60 8.02
C ARG A 63 5.57 14.61 8.95
N GLY A 64 6.84 14.35 8.69
CA GLY A 64 7.68 13.41 9.45
C GLY A 64 7.36 11.93 9.20
N THR A 65 6.54 11.60 8.20
CA THR A 65 6.07 10.23 7.95
C THR A 65 5.85 9.99 6.46
N LEU A 66 6.38 8.88 5.93
CA LEU A 66 6.03 8.35 4.61
C LEU A 66 4.76 7.49 4.73
N LEU A 67 3.73 7.80 3.97
CA LEU A 67 2.52 7.00 3.86
C LEU A 67 2.65 6.05 2.66
N ALA A 68 2.65 4.75 2.92
CA ALA A 68 2.80 3.71 1.90
C ALA A 68 1.51 2.90 1.75
N GLY A 69 0.84 2.99 0.61
CA GLY A 69 -0.31 2.16 0.26
C GLY A 69 0.12 0.72 0.00
N THR A 70 -0.57 -0.25 0.58
CA THR A 70 -0.30 -1.67 0.34
C THR A 70 -1.56 -2.52 0.54
N THR A 71 -1.68 -3.62 -0.22
CA THR A 71 -2.87 -4.50 -0.14
C THR A 71 -2.84 -5.40 1.08
N GLY A 72 -1.65 -5.80 1.52
CA GLY A 72 -1.47 -6.64 2.72
C GLY A 72 -2.00 -8.07 2.61
N ASP A 73 -2.21 -8.58 1.38
CA ASP A 73 -2.78 -9.91 1.08
C ASP A 73 -1.89 -10.74 0.14
N TYR A 74 -0.59 -10.38 0.02
CA TYR A 74 0.29 -10.93 -1.03
C TYR A 74 1.63 -11.41 -0.46
N ARG A 75 1.65 -12.61 0.12
CA ARG A 75 2.86 -13.26 0.66
C ARG A 75 3.83 -13.67 -0.47
N PRO A 76 5.14 -13.58 -0.28
CA PRO A 76 5.86 -12.99 0.84
C PRO A 76 6.16 -11.48 0.64
N LEU A 77 5.49 -10.79 -0.28
CA LEU A 77 5.83 -9.41 -0.69
C LEU A 77 5.21 -8.35 0.23
N SER A 78 3.96 -8.54 0.62
CA SER A 78 3.22 -7.67 1.54
C SER A 78 2.12 -8.46 2.22
N PHE A 79 2.19 -8.59 3.52
CA PHE A 79 1.15 -9.25 4.30
C PHE A 79 0.84 -8.47 5.57
N ARG A 80 -0.45 -8.39 5.92
CA ARG A 80 -0.93 -7.77 7.14
C ARG A 80 -1.41 -8.85 8.10
N GLU A 81 -0.79 -8.92 9.28
CA GLU A 81 -1.20 -9.82 10.36
C GLU A 81 -2.50 -9.35 11.04
N ASP A 82 -3.12 -10.22 11.81
CA ASP A 82 -4.37 -9.94 12.54
C ASP A 82 -4.21 -8.79 13.56
N ASP A 83 -3.02 -8.61 14.11
CA ASP A 83 -2.69 -7.49 15.01
C ASP A 83 -2.46 -6.15 14.29
N GLY A 84 -2.54 -6.15 12.96
CA GLY A 84 -2.35 -4.99 12.11
C GLY A 84 -0.91 -4.74 11.67
N THR A 85 0.06 -5.55 12.11
CA THR A 85 1.46 -5.45 11.69
C THR A 85 1.63 -5.87 10.24
N TYR A 86 2.47 -5.15 9.51
CA TYR A 86 2.83 -5.51 8.13
C TYR A 86 4.22 -6.12 8.07
N TRP A 87 4.39 -7.14 7.23
CA TRP A 87 5.68 -7.72 6.91
C TRP A 87 5.76 -8.12 5.43
N GLY A 88 6.96 -8.33 4.94
CA GLY A 88 7.21 -8.81 3.58
C GLY A 88 8.36 -8.06 2.91
N PHE A 89 8.78 -8.59 1.78
CA PHE A 89 9.89 -8.03 1.00
C PHE A 89 9.66 -6.56 0.62
N GLY A 90 8.47 -6.23 0.09
CA GLY A 90 8.11 -4.84 -0.28
C GLY A 90 7.97 -3.93 0.93
N ILE A 91 7.58 -4.47 2.09
CA ILE A 91 7.49 -3.74 3.37
C ILE A 91 8.87 -3.27 3.82
N GLU A 92 9.90 -4.12 3.68
CA GLU A 92 11.28 -3.73 4.01
C GLU A 92 11.87 -2.74 3.00
N VAL A 93 11.55 -2.87 1.72
CA VAL A 93 11.94 -1.86 0.71
C VAL A 93 11.31 -0.49 1.05
N ALA A 94 10.05 -0.44 1.49
CA ALA A 94 9.42 0.80 1.97
C ALA A 94 10.16 1.38 3.19
N GLY A 95 10.64 0.52 4.09
CA GLY A 95 11.46 0.91 5.24
C GLY A 95 12.76 1.60 4.83
N GLU A 96 13.48 1.08 3.84
CA GLU A 96 14.70 1.72 3.32
C GLU A 96 14.40 3.06 2.62
N ILE A 97 13.26 3.18 1.93
CA ILE A 97 12.82 4.46 1.34
C ILE A 97 12.55 5.49 2.45
N ALA A 98 11.77 5.14 3.48
CA ALA A 98 11.47 6.02 4.61
C ALA A 98 12.74 6.46 5.36
N LYS A 99 13.66 5.53 5.60
CA LYS A 99 14.97 5.80 6.21
C LYS A 99 15.79 6.79 5.37
N ARG A 100 15.77 6.68 4.05
CA ARG A 100 16.47 7.61 3.16
C ARG A 100 15.85 9.01 3.17
N LEU A 101 14.53 9.10 3.35
CA LEU A 101 13.82 10.36 3.55
C LEU A 101 14.07 10.99 4.93
N GLY A 102 14.55 10.21 5.90
CA GLY A 102 14.74 10.64 7.29
C GLY A 102 13.42 10.76 8.07
N VAL A 103 12.40 9.95 7.73
CA VAL A 103 11.04 10.01 8.31
C VAL A 103 10.58 8.65 8.82
N GLY A 104 9.49 8.65 9.59
CA GLY A 104 8.77 7.43 9.96
C GLY A 104 8.05 6.80 8.75
N LEU A 105 7.56 5.58 8.93
CA LEU A 105 6.78 4.83 7.92
C LEU A 105 5.43 4.44 8.52
N GLN A 106 4.37 4.66 7.75
CA GLN A 106 3.03 4.20 8.05
C GLN A 106 2.41 3.54 6.82
N PHE A 107 1.82 2.36 6.99
CA PHE A 107 1.09 1.69 5.92
C PHE A 107 -0.38 2.11 5.91
N VAL A 108 -0.91 2.31 4.71
CA VAL A 108 -2.31 2.65 4.43
C VAL A 108 -2.91 1.49 3.63
N PRO A 109 -3.99 0.85 4.13
CA PRO A 109 -4.63 -0.23 3.40
C PRO A 109 -5.19 0.25 2.04
N THR A 110 -4.98 -0.55 1.00
CA THR A 110 -5.64 -0.46 -0.30
C THR A 110 -6.05 -1.86 -0.76
N SER A 111 -6.58 -2.01 -1.96
CA SER A 111 -6.96 -3.30 -2.53
C SER A 111 -6.60 -3.37 -4.02
N TRP A 112 -6.46 -4.57 -4.57
CA TRP A 112 -6.18 -4.72 -6.00
C TRP A 112 -7.21 -4.05 -6.91
N PRO A 113 -8.53 -4.13 -6.64
CA PRO A 113 -9.54 -3.43 -7.44
C PRO A 113 -9.44 -1.90 -7.38
N THR A 114 -9.05 -1.33 -6.24
CA THR A 114 -9.06 0.13 -6.02
C THR A 114 -7.69 0.78 -6.17
N LEU A 115 -6.59 0.01 -6.21
CA LEU A 115 -5.21 0.50 -6.20
C LEU A 115 -4.96 1.70 -7.13
N SER A 116 -5.39 1.61 -8.39
CA SER A 116 -5.15 2.69 -9.36
C SER A 116 -5.96 3.96 -9.06
N ALA A 117 -7.16 3.81 -8.51
CA ALA A 117 -7.99 4.94 -8.08
C ALA A 117 -7.44 5.56 -6.80
N ASP A 118 -7.00 4.73 -5.84
CA ASP A 118 -6.46 5.18 -4.55
C ASP A 118 -5.14 5.95 -4.72
N VAL A 119 -4.26 5.52 -5.64
CA VAL A 119 -3.01 6.25 -5.99
C VAL A 119 -3.31 7.64 -6.54
N GLN A 120 -4.42 7.79 -7.27
CA GLN A 120 -4.81 9.03 -7.94
C GLN A 120 -5.85 9.83 -7.14
N ALA A 121 -6.24 9.37 -5.94
CA ALA A 121 -7.28 9.99 -5.13
C ALA A 121 -6.97 11.44 -4.74
N GLU A 122 -8.03 12.26 -4.69
CA GLU A 122 -8.00 13.61 -4.12
C GLU A 122 -9.05 13.72 -3.00
N PRO A 123 -8.64 14.05 -1.77
CA PRO A 123 -7.27 14.29 -1.32
C PRO A 123 -6.42 13.01 -1.33
N GLN A 124 -5.10 13.16 -1.49
CA GLN A 124 -4.14 12.04 -1.51
C GLN A 124 -4.13 11.30 -0.17
N THR A 125 -4.29 9.98 -0.19
CA THR A 125 -4.35 9.14 1.02
C THR A 125 -3.01 8.53 1.39
N PHE A 126 -2.10 8.32 0.43
CA PHE A 126 -0.73 7.84 0.63
C PHE A 126 0.21 8.38 -0.45
N ASP A 127 1.52 8.42 -0.17
CA ASP A 127 2.53 9.03 -1.04
C ASP A 127 2.96 8.10 -2.18
N LEU A 128 3.05 6.81 -1.91
CA LEU A 128 3.42 5.76 -2.85
C LEU A 128 2.67 4.47 -2.52
N ALA A 129 2.59 3.54 -3.49
CA ALA A 129 2.08 2.19 -3.26
C ALA A 129 3.16 1.15 -3.55
N ILE A 130 3.23 0.10 -2.70
CA ILE A 130 4.27 -0.93 -2.72
C ILE A 130 3.71 -2.28 -2.26
N GLY A 131 4.36 -3.39 -2.61
CA GLY A 131 3.99 -4.73 -2.15
C GLY A 131 3.49 -5.65 -3.27
N GLY A 132 4.27 -5.83 -4.33
CA GLY A 132 3.94 -6.77 -5.41
C GLY A 132 3.31 -6.11 -6.64
N ILE A 133 3.55 -4.84 -6.84
CA ILE A 133 2.94 -4.08 -7.94
C ILE A 133 3.78 -4.25 -9.21
N THR A 134 3.32 -5.06 -10.16
CA THR A 134 3.99 -5.28 -11.44
C THR A 134 4.03 -4.00 -12.27
N ILE A 135 5.19 -3.69 -12.83
CA ILE A 135 5.40 -2.61 -13.79
C ILE A 135 4.72 -3.00 -15.10
N THR A 136 3.83 -2.11 -15.61
CA THR A 136 3.16 -2.29 -16.90
C THR A 136 3.09 -0.96 -17.64
N ASP A 137 3.02 -1.01 -18.98
CA ASP A 137 2.86 0.21 -19.81
C ASP A 137 1.57 0.96 -19.46
N ALA A 138 0.46 0.25 -19.26
CA ALA A 138 -0.81 0.85 -18.85
C ALA A 138 -0.72 1.62 -17.51
N ARG A 139 0.08 1.15 -16.55
CA ARG A 139 0.35 1.90 -15.30
C ARG A 139 1.24 3.12 -15.56
N ARG A 140 2.26 2.99 -16.41
CA ARG A 140 3.16 4.10 -16.78
C ARG A 140 2.47 5.21 -17.57
N GLU A 141 1.44 4.90 -18.33
CA GLU A 141 0.65 5.90 -19.06
C GLU A 141 -0.05 6.88 -18.10
N THR A 142 -0.60 6.39 -17.00
CA THR A 142 -1.44 7.17 -16.09
C THR A 142 -0.79 7.51 -14.76
N MET A 143 0.28 6.84 -14.37
CA MET A 143 0.98 6.94 -13.08
C MET A 143 2.49 6.91 -13.29
N LEU A 144 3.26 7.06 -12.22
CA LEU A 144 4.72 6.91 -12.18
C LEU A 144 5.07 5.53 -11.61
N MET A 145 6.07 4.88 -12.22
CA MET A 145 6.63 3.62 -11.75
C MET A 145 8.15 3.76 -11.58
N SER A 146 8.69 3.28 -10.47
CA SER A 146 10.14 3.20 -10.24
C SER A 146 10.81 2.21 -11.19
N ASP A 147 12.14 2.12 -11.13
CA ASP A 147 12.87 0.95 -11.63
C ASP A 147 12.37 -0.31 -10.91
N GLY A 148 12.46 -1.46 -11.59
CA GLY A 148 12.12 -2.75 -11.00
C GLY A 148 13.13 -3.16 -9.92
N TYR A 149 12.65 -3.83 -8.88
CA TYR A 149 13.49 -4.35 -7.80
C TYR A 149 13.30 -5.86 -7.54
N LEU A 150 12.40 -6.50 -8.27
CA LEU A 150 12.13 -7.93 -8.20
C LEU A 150 11.61 -8.42 -9.55
N ALA A 151 12.25 -9.43 -10.13
CA ALA A 151 11.75 -10.09 -11.33
C ALA A 151 10.41 -10.78 -11.05
N ASN A 152 9.49 -10.71 -12.00
CA ASN A 152 8.15 -11.26 -11.87
C ASN A 152 7.66 -11.87 -13.19
N GLY A 153 6.63 -12.73 -13.10
CA GLY A 153 5.98 -13.34 -14.26
C GLY A 153 4.79 -14.19 -13.83
N LYS A 154 3.79 -14.32 -14.69
CA LYS A 154 2.62 -15.15 -14.44
C LYS A 154 2.99 -16.62 -14.50
N THR A 155 2.52 -17.35 -13.50
CA THR A 155 2.67 -18.80 -13.39
C THR A 155 1.39 -19.40 -12.79
N ILE A 156 1.44 -20.69 -12.47
CA ILE A 156 0.33 -21.39 -11.80
C ILE A 156 0.79 -21.99 -10.48
N LEU A 157 -0.18 -22.15 -9.59
CA LEU A 157 -0.12 -23.00 -8.42
C LEU A 157 -1.20 -24.08 -8.57
N CYS A 158 -0.87 -25.33 -8.35
CA CYS A 158 -1.77 -26.46 -8.42
C CYS A 158 -1.47 -27.46 -7.31
N ARG A 159 -2.27 -28.52 -7.18
CA ARG A 159 -1.90 -29.64 -6.30
C ARG A 159 -0.64 -30.32 -6.80
N ALA A 160 0.20 -30.82 -5.88
CA ALA A 160 1.44 -31.51 -6.21
C ALA A 160 1.22 -32.77 -7.05
N GLU A 161 0.14 -33.49 -6.80
CA GLU A 161 -0.27 -34.69 -7.56
C GLU A 161 -0.67 -34.38 -9.01
N ASP A 162 -1.10 -33.15 -9.29
CA ASP A 162 -1.55 -32.70 -10.63
C ASP A 162 -0.45 -31.96 -11.42
N ALA A 163 0.73 -31.76 -10.83
CA ALA A 163 1.79 -30.93 -11.41
C ALA A 163 2.22 -31.36 -12.82
N ASP A 164 2.17 -32.67 -13.09
CA ASP A 164 2.51 -33.22 -14.40
C ASP A 164 1.45 -33.01 -15.48
N HIS A 165 0.23 -32.66 -15.08
CA HIS A 165 -0.89 -32.40 -15.99
C HIS A 165 -0.91 -30.96 -16.54
N TYR A 166 -0.23 -30.00 -15.87
CA TYR A 166 -0.29 -28.58 -16.20
C TYR A 166 1.10 -28.04 -16.58
N LYS A 167 1.45 -28.16 -17.87
CA LYS A 167 2.74 -27.72 -18.44
C LYS A 167 2.63 -26.53 -19.39
N SER A 168 1.40 -26.07 -19.68
CA SER A 168 1.16 -24.96 -20.61
C SER A 168 -0.20 -24.29 -20.34
N LEU A 169 -0.45 -23.14 -20.97
CA LEU A 169 -1.79 -22.52 -21.00
C LEU A 169 -2.85 -23.45 -21.61
N ALA A 170 -2.50 -24.23 -22.64
CA ALA A 170 -3.43 -25.15 -23.27
C ALA A 170 -3.86 -26.30 -22.35
N ASP A 171 -3.04 -26.65 -21.37
CA ASP A 171 -3.40 -27.71 -20.41
C ASP A 171 -4.38 -27.19 -19.35
N ILE A 172 -4.39 -25.89 -19.07
CA ILE A 172 -5.30 -25.29 -18.09
C ILE A 172 -6.53 -24.64 -18.75
N ASP A 173 -6.50 -24.34 -20.07
CA ASP A 173 -7.67 -23.80 -20.80
C ASP A 173 -8.58 -24.92 -21.33
N LYS A 174 -9.13 -25.72 -20.43
CA LYS A 174 -10.06 -26.82 -20.74
C LYS A 174 -11.35 -26.67 -19.96
N PRO A 175 -12.52 -27.07 -20.50
CA PRO A 175 -13.81 -26.91 -19.84
C PRO A 175 -13.92 -27.57 -18.45
N GLU A 176 -13.16 -28.64 -18.23
CA GLU A 176 -13.12 -29.37 -16.96
C GLU A 176 -12.19 -28.71 -15.89
N VAL A 177 -11.33 -27.74 -16.28
CA VAL A 177 -10.37 -27.11 -15.38
C VAL A 177 -10.99 -25.87 -14.73
N ARG A 178 -10.96 -25.84 -13.41
CA ARG A 178 -11.39 -24.73 -12.58
C ARG A 178 -10.19 -23.87 -12.21
N VAL A 179 -10.14 -22.64 -12.73
CA VAL A 179 -9.04 -21.70 -12.51
C VAL A 179 -9.49 -20.65 -11.54
N MET A 180 -8.80 -20.51 -10.41
CA MET A 180 -9.12 -19.51 -9.37
C MET A 180 -8.18 -18.32 -9.43
N VAL A 181 -8.75 -17.12 -9.25
CA VAL A 181 -8.04 -15.83 -9.25
C VAL A 181 -8.62 -14.90 -8.20
N ASN A 182 -7.81 -13.94 -7.73
CA ASN A 182 -8.29 -12.83 -6.91
C ASN A 182 -8.85 -11.69 -7.80
N PRO A 183 -9.82 -10.88 -7.31
CA PRO A 183 -10.48 -9.85 -8.12
C PRO A 183 -9.59 -8.62 -8.36
N GLY A 184 -9.80 -7.96 -9.50
CA GLY A 184 -9.29 -6.62 -9.84
C GLY A 184 -7.81 -6.52 -10.15
N GLY A 185 -7.04 -7.60 -9.92
CA GLY A 185 -5.60 -7.67 -10.15
C GLY A 185 -5.21 -8.06 -11.58
N LEU A 186 -3.90 -8.16 -11.81
CA LEU A 186 -3.37 -8.63 -13.09
C LEU A 186 -3.56 -10.14 -13.29
N ASN A 187 -3.77 -10.93 -12.22
CA ASN A 187 -4.07 -12.35 -12.33
C ASN A 187 -5.42 -12.59 -12.98
N GLU A 188 -6.47 -11.89 -12.53
CA GLU A 188 -7.79 -11.97 -13.15
C GLU A 188 -7.77 -11.47 -14.60
N LYS A 189 -7.10 -10.33 -14.86
CA LYS A 189 -6.96 -9.82 -16.24
C LYS A 189 -6.24 -10.80 -17.15
N PHE A 190 -5.18 -11.45 -16.68
CA PHE A 190 -4.46 -12.46 -17.43
C PHE A 190 -5.33 -13.68 -17.71
N ALA A 191 -6.03 -14.20 -16.70
CA ALA A 191 -6.93 -15.34 -16.89
C ALA A 191 -8.02 -15.05 -17.94
N ASN A 192 -8.72 -13.92 -17.80
CA ASN A 192 -9.79 -13.51 -18.72
C ASN A 192 -9.30 -13.25 -20.17
N ALA A 193 -8.04 -12.84 -20.34
CA ALA A 193 -7.48 -12.57 -21.66
C ALA A 193 -6.96 -13.83 -22.38
N ASN A 194 -6.58 -14.87 -21.62
CA ASN A 194 -5.86 -16.03 -22.17
C ASN A 194 -6.60 -17.36 -22.03
N LEU A 195 -7.63 -17.44 -21.18
CA LEU A 195 -8.41 -18.66 -20.96
C LEU A 195 -9.83 -18.44 -21.48
N THR A 196 -10.22 -19.26 -22.46
CA THR A 196 -11.50 -19.13 -23.15
C THR A 196 -12.44 -20.30 -22.88
N HIS A 197 -11.92 -21.42 -22.39
CA HIS A 197 -12.65 -22.65 -22.14
C HIS A 197 -12.73 -23.00 -20.66
N ALA A 198 -11.70 -22.69 -19.89
CA ALA A 198 -11.61 -22.99 -18.45
C ALA A 198 -12.68 -22.24 -17.64
N ALA A 199 -13.14 -22.85 -16.56
CA ALA A 199 -14.05 -22.22 -15.61
C ALA A 199 -13.28 -21.27 -14.68
N ILE A 200 -13.34 -19.96 -14.93
CA ILE A 200 -12.68 -18.94 -14.07
C ILE A 200 -13.55 -18.67 -12.85
N ILE A 201 -12.97 -18.85 -11.66
CA ILE A 201 -13.59 -18.62 -10.35
C ILE A 201 -12.88 -17.44 -9.68
N VAL A 202 -13.62 -16.38 -9.38
CA VAL A 202 -13.09 -15.21 -8.67
C VAL A 202 -13.33 -15.41 -7.15
N HIS A 203 -12.25 -15.48 -6.36
CA HIS A 203 -12.30 -15.57 -4.91
C HIS A 203 -11.80 -14.27 -4.27
N GLN A 204 -12.57 -13.75 -3.29
CA GLN A 204 -12.35 -12.38 -2.77
C GLN A 204 -11.06 -12.21 -1.96
N LYS A 205 -10.55 -13.27 -1.34
CA LYS A 205 -9.37 -13.23 -0.49
C LYS A 205 -8.23 -14.01 -1.12
N ASN A 206 -7.23 -13.27 -1.60
CA ASN A 206 -6.08 -13.86 -2.29
C ASN A 206 -5.39 -14.93 -1.44
N GLU A 207 -5.18 -14.65 -0.16
CA GLU A 207 -4.48 -15.51 0.80
C GLU A 207 -5.18 -16.86 1.08
N GLU A 208 -6.47 -16.98 0.79
CA GLU A 208 -7.23 -18.23 0.97
C GLU A 208 -7.09 -19.17 -0.24
N ILE A 209 -6.81 -18.63 -1.44
CA ILE A 209 -6.81 -19.39 -2.70
C ILE A 209 -5.86 -20.60 -2.65
N PRO A 210 -4.61 -20.51 -2.18
CA PRO A 210 -3.71 -21.66 -2.12
C PRO A 210 -4.27 -22.83 -1.31
N THR A 211 -4.91 -22.54 -0.17
CA THR A 211 -5.57 -23.57 0.64
C THR A 211 -6.74 -24.21 -0.10
N LEU A 212 -7.55 -23.41 -0.82
CA LEU A 212 -8.66 -23.91 -1.62
C LEU A 212 -8.19 -24.81 -2.78
N ILE A 213 -7.05 -24.50 -3.41
CA ILE A 213 -6.41 -25.38 -4.40
C ILE A 213 -5.99 -26.69 -3.76
N ALA A 214 -5.29 -26.65 -2.61
CA ALA A 214 -4.85 -27.84 -1.88
C ALA A 214 -6.02 -28.73 -1.45
N GLU A 215 -7.19 -28.15 -1.19
CA GLU A 215 -8.43 -28.85 -0.82
C GLU A 215 -9.27 -29.32 -2.04
N GLY A 216 -8.80 -29.08 -3.28
CA GLY A 216 -9.51 -29.48 -4.50
C GLY A 216 -10.79 -28.67 -4.81
N LYS A 217 -10.93 -27.46 -4.22
CA LYS A 217 -12.06 -26.56 -4.52
C LYS A 217 -11.93 -25.90 -5.89
N ALA A 218 -10.70 -25.75 -6.37
CA ALA A 218 -10.35 -25.46 -7.76
C ALA A 218 -9.09 -26.28 -8.12
N ASP A 219 -8.69 -26.24 -9.38
CA ASP A 219 -7.60 -27.08 -9.87
C ASP A 219 -6.30 -26.31 -10.00
N VAL A 220 -6.40 -25.03 -10.41
CA VAL A 220 -5.26 -24.16 -10.66
C VAL A 220 -5.56 -22.76 -10.11
N MET A 221 -4.55 -22.12 -9.51
CA MET A 221 -4.52 -20.68 -9.26
C MET A 221 -3.62 -20.02 -10.30
N ILE A 222 -4.06 -18.96 -10.98
CA ILE A 222 -3.15 -18.04 -11.68
C ILE A 222 -2.50 -17.16 -10.61
N THR A 223 -1.18 -17.20 -10.55
CA THR A 223 -0.36 -16.46 -9.60
C THR A 223 0.92 -15.96 -10.26
N GLU A 224 1.94 -15.66 -9.49
CA GLU A 224 3.22 -15.11 -9.96
C GLU A 224 4.41 -15.90 -9.39
N ILE A 225 5.53 -15.87 -10.12
CA ILE A 225 6.77 -16.54 -9.70
C ILE A 225 7.33 -16.03 -8.37
N THR A 226 6.87 -14.87 -7.91
CA THR A 226 7.24 -14.26 -6.63
C THR A 226 6.37 -14.76 -5.47
N GLU A 227 5.17 -15.27 -5.75
CA GLU A 227 4.20 -15.74 -4.76
C GLU A 227 4.17 -17.27 -4.63
N ALA A 228 4.11 -17.98 -5.76
CA ALA A 228 3.95 -19.43 -5.79
C ALA A 228 5.00 -20.20 -4.96
N PRO A 229 6.30 -19.86 -4.96
CA PRO A 229 7.30 -20.57 -4.17
C PRO A 229 7.04 -20.53 -2.66
N TYR A 230 6.51 -19.43 -2.15
CA TYR A 230 6.15 -19.31 -0.74
C TYR A 230 5.11 -20.38 -0.35
N TYR A 231 4.06 -20.56 -1.15
CA TYR A 231 3.03 -21.55 -0.85
C TYR A 231 3.50 -22.99 -1.05
N VAL A 232 4.31 -23.26 -2.06
CA VAL A 232 4.93 -24.58 -2.25
C VAL A 232 5.84 -24.96 -1.07
N GLN A 233 6.55 -23.98 -0.52
CA GLN A 233 7.42 -24.21 0.63
C GLN A 233 6.64 -24.43 1.93
N THR A 234 5.47 -23.78 2.08
CA THR A 234 4.67 -23.82 3.30
C THR A 234 3.60 -24.91 3.31
N ASP A 235 3.17 -25.40 2.14
CA ASP A 235 2.23 -26.51 2.00
C ASP A 235 2.69 -27.53 0.97
N PRO A 236 3.16 -28.73 1.41
CA PRO A 236 3.70 -29.77 0.51
C PRO A 236 2.64 -30.38 -0.42
N ARG A 237 1.35 -30.08 -0.24
CA ARG A 237 0.28 -30.49 -1.16
C ARG A 237 0.26 -29.67 -2.44
N LEU A 238 1.02 -28.57 -2.52
CA LEU A 238 1.04 -27.61 -3.63
C LEU A 238 2.32 -27.75 -4.47
N ALA A 239 2.22 -27.38 -5.74
CA ALA A 239 3.32 -27.30 -6.69
C ALA A 239 3.16 -26.11 -7.64
N ALA A 240 4.28 -25.60 -8.15
CA ALA A 240 4.34 -24.55 -9.18
C ALA A 240 5.16 -25.05 -10.37
N PRO A 241 4.59 -25.89 -11.26
CA PRO A 241 5.34 -26.60 -12.29
C PRO A 241 5.95 -25.69 -13.35
N LEU A 242 5.46 -24.45 -13.50
CA LEU A 242 5.92 -23.48 -14.49
C LEU A 242 6.72 -22.32 -13.88
N ILE A 243 7.35 -22.54 -12.72
CA ILE A 243 8.11 -21.49 -12.02
C ILE A 243 9.31 -20.99 -12.83
N ASN A 244 9.96 -21.88 -13.59
CA ASN A 244 11.13 -21.56 -14.41
C ASN A 244 10.76 -21.13 -15.84
N GLU A 245 9.54 -21.35 -16.27
CA GLU A 245 9.01 -21.02 -17.59
C GLU A 245 7.67 -20.28 -17.44
N PRO A 246 7.67 -19.10 -16.83
CA PRO A 246 6.44 -18.35 -16.60
C PRO A 246 5.80 -17.86 -17.92
N PHE A 247 4.50 -17.69 -17.94
CA PHE A 247 3.74 -17.21 -19.11
C PHE A 247 4.08 -15.78 -19.52
N THR A 248 4.58 -14.98 -18.59
CA THR A 248 4.97 -13.58 -18.82
C THR A 248 6.26 -13.26 -18.08
N HIS A 249 6.95 -12.21 -18.53
CA HIS A 249 8.13 -11.67 -17.87
C HIS A 249 7.91 -10.19 -17.57
N GLY A 250 8.36 -9.74 -16.41
CA GLY A 250 8.25 -8.37 -15.97
C GLY A 250 8.99 -8.13 -14.67
N GLU A 251 8.75 -7.01 -14.06
CA GLU A 251 9.36 -6.61 -12.79
C GLU A 251 8.31 -5.98 -11.86
N ILE A 252 8.55 -6.07 -10.58
CA ILE A 252 7.81 -5.36 -9.54
C ILE A 252 8.53 -4.04 -9.24
N GLY A 253 7.76 -2.97 -9.12
CA GLY A 253 8.22 -1.62 -8.80
C GLY A 253 7.32 -0.93 -7.78
N VAL A 254 7.67 0.32 -7.47
CA VAL A 254 6.89 1.22 -6.62
C VAL A 254 6.03 2.10 -7.51
N LEU A 255 4.75 2.24 -7.17
CA LEU A 255 3.77 3.00 -7.92
C LEU A 255 3.49 4.34 -7.22
N MET A 256 3.45 5.43 -7.98
CA MET A 256 3.18 6.79 -7.50
C MET A 256 2.28 7.53 -8.49
N ARG A 257 1.59 8.58 -8.02
CA ARG A 257 0.80 9.44 -8.90
C ARG A 257 1.69 10.33 -9.78
N LYS A 258 1.19 10.80 -10.90
CA LYS A 258 1.83 11.82 -11.71
C LYS A 258 2.04 13.11 -10.91
N GLY A 259 3.13 13.84 -11.19
CA GLY A 259 3.50 15.06 -10.46
C GLY A 259 4.38 14.82 -9.22
N GLN A 260 4.81 13.59 -8.96
CA GLN A 260 5.71 13.23 -7.86
C GLN A 260 7.09 12.79 -8.38
N GLU A 261 7.62 13.47 -9.38
CA GLU A 261 8.86 13.10 -10.06
C GLU A 261 10.08 13.18 -9.14
N ASP A 262 10.07 14.07 -8.13
CA ASP A 262 11.09 14.15 -7.09
C ASP A 262 11.11 12.89 -6.22
N LEU A 263 9.94 12.42 -5.78
CA LEU A 263 9.81 11.17 -5.04
C LEU A 263 10.20 9.95 -5.90
N LEU A 264 9.78 9.91 -7.17
CA LEU A 264 10.17 8.86 -8.11
C LEU A 264 11.70 8.76 -8.24
N GLN A 265 12.37 9.89 -8.39
CA GLN A 265 13.84 9.93 -8.51
C GLN A 265 14.51 9.41 -7.23
N LEU A 266 14.03 9.83 -6.06
CA LEU A 266 14.55 9.35 -4.78
C LEU A 266 14.35 7.83 -4.65
N VAL A 267 13.14 7.33 -4.88
CA VAL A 267 12.81 5.89 -4.79
C VAL A 267 13.69 5.07 -5.74
N THR A 268 13.81 5.50 -6.99
CA THR A 268 14.66 4.83 -7.99
C THR A 268 16.13 4.82 -7.56
N ASN A 269 16.64 5.91 -7.00
CA ASN A 269 18.02 5.97 -6.48
C ASN A 269 18.21 5.05 -5.27
N VAL A 270 17.23 4.92 -4.38
CA VAL A 270 17.28 3.97 -3.25
C VAL A 270 17.37 2.53 -3.79
N ILE A 271 16.51 2.17 -4.74
CA ILE A 271 16.53 0.83 -5.37
C ILE A 271 17.89 0.55 -6.03
N ARG A 272 18.43 1.50 -6.78
CA ARG A 272 19.76 1.36 -7.43
C ARG A 272 20.87 1.21 -6.39
N GLN A 273 20.83 1.96 -5.31
CA GLN A 273 21.78 1.84 -4.21
C GLN A 273 21.68 0.45 -3.57
N MET A 274 20.48 -0.03 -3.25
CA MET A 274 20.27 -1.36 -2.68
C MET A 274 20.76 -2.49 -3.60
N LYS A 275 20.67 -2.30 -4.94
CA LYS A 275 21.28 -3.23 -5.91
C LYS A 275 22.81 -3.20 -5.82
N SER A 276 23.39 -2.00 -5.76
CA SER A 276 24.85 -1.81 -5.81
C SER A 276 25.58 -2.22 -4.54
N ASP A 277 24.96 -2.01 -3.35
CA ASP A 277 25.54 -2.33 -2.05
C ASP A 277 25.22 -3.77 -1.57
N GLY A 278 24.40 -4.49 -2.33
CA GLY A 278 24.03 -5.89 -2.06
C GLY A 278 22.89 -6.05 -1.05
N SER A 279 22.36 -5.00 -0.45
CA SER A 279 21.26 -5.10 0.51
C SER A 279 19.98 -5.64 -0.12
N LEU A 280 19.72 -5.34 -1.39
CA LEU A 280 18.60 -5.93 -2.12
C LEU A 280 18.76 -7.45 -2.29
N ARG A 281 19.99 -7.94 -2.57
CA ARG A 281 20.28 -9.40 -2.66
C ARG A 281 19.96 -10.07 -1.33
N LEU A 282 20.41 -9.50 -0.20
CA LEU A 282 20.15 -10.06 1.13
C LEU A 282 18.64 -10.16 1.42
N LEU A 283 17.85 -9.18 0.97
CA LEU A 283 16.39 -9.26 1.07
C LEU A 283 15.81 -10.38 0.20
N HIS A 284 16.30 -10.58 -1.03
CA HIS A 284 15.87 -11.70 -1.87
C HIS A 284 16.15 -13.03 -1.17
N GLU A 285 17.34 -13.22 -0.64
CA GLU A 285 17.73 -14.42 0.10
C GLU A 285 16.85 -14.64 1.34
N LYS A 286 16.58 -13.58 2.10
CA LYS A 286 15.72 -13.63 3.29
C LYS A 286 14.31 -14.13 2.99
N TYR A 287 13.74 -13.75 1.85
CA TYR A 287 12.38 -14.12 1.45
C TYR A 287 12.32 -15.29 0.46
N GLY A 288 13.45 -15.96 0.18
CA GLY A 288 13.50 -17.08 -0.77
C GLY A 288 13.19 -16.69 -2.21
N LEU A 289 13.44 -15.43 -2.58
CA LEU A 289 13.17 -14.89 -3.91
C LEU A 289 14.41 -14.94 -4.79
N VAL A 290 14.22 -15.13 -6.10
CA VAL A 290 15.32 -15.18 -7.06
C VAL A 290 15.88 -13.78 -7.28
N TYR A 291 17.18 -13.60 -7.09
CA TYR A 291 17.90 -12.37 -7.43
C TYR A 291 18.38 -12.42 -8.87
N ALA A 292 17.87 -11.54 -9.72
CA ALA A 292 18.13 -11.51 -11.16
C ALA A 292 18.85 -10.23 -11.65
N TYR A 293 19.57 -9.53 -10.75
CA TYR A 293 20.24 -8.24 -11.08
C TYR A 293 21.75 -8.31 -10.95
#